data_a7b06c4c77cced7db0410c1563e54839
#
_entry.id   a7b06c4c77cced7db0410c1563e54839
#
_cell.length_a   1.000
_cell.length_b   1.000
_cell.length_c   1.000
_cell.angle_alpha   90.00
_cell.angle_beta   90.00
_cell.angle_gamma   90.00
#
_symmetry.space_group_name_H-M   'P 1'
#
loop_
_entity.id
_entity.type
_entity.pdbx_description
1 polymer ?
#
loop_
_entity_poly.entity_id
_entity_poly.type
_entity_poly.pdbx_seq_one_letter_code
_entity_poly.pdbx_strand_id
1 'polypeptide(L)'
;MNENSIKTSNTGFSLKLQLLALLAVVLLLAIFFAIPSQSSSSDKSIVNETKYALEDTTGITKLVLGEQTLSQSKTNSSEWLMNNEFVVDEEMIASLWAIMQRIEVKKPVSESIKDEVINSFLLNGIDVQVFKGDNQIRNYKVCTHEGETYAMQKEGTSPYSIYIPGYYLQIRDIFDIRPYEWQDRTLLATTPNTFRSLSVSYPQNSTENFTIEFTGKTFKMKELAEADTNKIYEYLPYFSQMKGEQYVKNDNLQDSLKKLPPTAIFSLNDIRSEEPQKLEFYTARGKYFVLFKNQLLLFSPQLAGIILRTKSDFSKSELE
;
A
#
# COMPACT_ATOMS: atom_id res chain seq x y z
N MET A 1 -41.28 12.74 -38.14
CA MET A 1 -40.96 13.10 -36.78
C MET A 1 -40.41 11.85 -36.10
N ASN A 2 -39.09 11.74 -36.04
CA ASN A 2 -38.40 10.58 -35.50
C ASN A 2 -37.87 10.97 -34.11
N GLU A 3 -38.40 10.35 -33.06
CA GLU A 3 -37.82 10.40 -31.71
C GLU A 3 -36.73 9.35 -31.61
N ASN A 4 -35.49 9.81 -31.54
CA ASN A 4 -34.34 8.98 -31.15
C ASN A 4 -34.25 8.86 -29.63
N SER A 5 -34.64 7.74 -29.07
CA SER A 5 -34.43 7.39 -27.71
C SER A 5 -32.97 6.92 -27.52
N ILE A 6 -32.19 7.70 -26.79
CA ILE A 6 -30.82 7.35 -26.40
C ILE A 6 -30.91 6.33 -25.25
N LYS A 7 -30.56 5.07 -25.53
CA LYS A 7 -30.34 4.04 -24.50
C LYS A 7 -28.98 4.31 -23.84
N THR A 8 -29.02 4.81 -22.61
CA THR A 8 -27.84 4.79 -21.72
C THR A 8 -27.61 3.35 -21.25
N SER A 9 -26.53 2.73 -21.71
CA SER A 9 -26.12 1.42 -21.20
C SER A 9 -25.44 1.62 -19.83
N ASN A 10 -26.11 1.28 -18.76
CA ASN A 10 -25.54 1.11 -17.44
C ASN A 10 -24.65 -0.15 -17.44
N THR A 11 -23.34 0.02 -17.60
CA THR A 11 -22.36 -1.03 -17.30
C THR A 11 -22.06 -1.04 -15.80
N GLY A 12 -23.02 -1.49 -15.02
CA GLY A 12 -22.77 -1.90 -13.63
C GLY A 12 -21.89 -3.17 -13.65
N PHE A 13 -20.61 -3.01 -13.48
CA PHE A 13 -19.69 -4.14 -13.24
C PHE A 13 -20.16 -4.86 -11.97
N SER A 14 -20.73 -6.06 -12.13
CA SER A 14 -21.31 -6.79 -10.99
C SER A 14 -20.21 -7.10 -9.97
N LEU A 15 -20.53 -6.99 -8.68
CA LEU A 15 -19.64 -7.31 -7.55
C LEU A 15 -18.97 -8.69 -7.72
N LYS A 16 -19.70 -9.65 -8.32
CA LYS A 16 -19.18 -10.97 -8.70
C LYS A 16 -18.01 -10.91 -9.70
N LEU A 17 -18.02 -9.96 -10.63
CA LEU A 17 -16.96 -9.80 -11.62
C LEU A 17 -15.71 -9.18 -11.01
N GLN A 18 -15.88 -8.27 -10.05
CA GLN A 18 -14.78 -7.69 -9.29
C GLN A 18 -14.15 -8.72 -8.34
N LEU A 19 -14.96 -9.55 -7.69
CA LEU A 19 -14.47 -10.66 -6.88
C LEU A 19 -13.73 -11.72 -7.71
N LEU A 20 -14.23 -12.02 -8.92
CA LEU A 20 -13.58 -12.91 -9.87
C LEU A 20 -12.26 -12.34 -10.39
N ALA A 21 -12.20 -11.03 -10.64
CA ALA A 21 -10.97 -10.34 -11.06
C ALA A 21 -9.93 -10.34 -9.90
N LEU A 22 -10.36 -10.08 -8.67
CA LEU A 22 -9.49 -10.16 -7.48
C LEU A 22 -8.98 -11.59 -7.26
N LEU A 23 -9.85 -12.58 -7.38
CA LEU A 23 -9.48 -13.99 -7.27
C LEU A 23 -8.50 -14.41 -8.38
N ALA A 24 -8.69 -13.92 -9.60
CA ALA A 24 -7.79 -14.17 -10.72
C ALA A 24 -6.40 -13.53 -10.48
N VAL A 25 -6.33 -12.32 -9.92
CA VAL A 25 -5.07 -11.66 -9.55
C VAL A 25 -4.36 -12.42 -8.44
N VAL A 26 -5.07 -12.87 -7.40
CA VAL A 26 -4.51 -13.70 -6.32
C VAL A 26 -4.04 -15.05 -6.84
N LEU A 27 -4.77 -15.68 -7.77
CA LEU A 27 -4.38 -16.95 -8.40
C LEU A 27 -3.16 -16.76 -9.31
N LEU A 28 -3.08 -15.66 -10.06
CA LEU A 28 -1.91 -15.32 -10.88
C LEU A 28 -0.68 -15.04 -10.02
N LEU A 29 -0.84 -14.36 -8.89
CA LEU A 29 0.23 -14.19 -7.91
C LEU A 29 0.64 -15.53 -7.28
N ALA A 30 -0.29 -16.38 -6.90
CA ALA A 30 0.00 -17.70 -6.36
C ALA A 30 0.71 -18.61 -7.38
N ILE A 31 0.32 -18.58 -8.66
CA ILE A 31 1.00 -19.30 -9.75
C ILE A 31 2.39 -18.71 -9.99
N PHE A 32 2.53 -17.38 -9.94
CA PHE A 32 3.82 -16.70 -10.07
C PHE A 32 4.81 -17.06 -8.94
N PHE A 33 4.30 -17.29 -7.72
CA PHE A 33 5.10 -17.78 -6.58
C PHE A 33 5.31 -19.29 -6.57
N ALA A 34 4.43 -20.08 -7.24
CA ALA A 34 4.51 -21.54 -7.24
C ALA A 34 5.34 -22.13 -8.39
N ILE A 35 5.68 -21.33 -9.42
CA ILE A 35 6.54 -21.81 -10.51
C ILE A 35 7.98 -21.77 -10.00
N PRO A 36 8.62 -22.93 -9.71
CA PRO A 36 10.04 -22.94 -9.47
C PRO A 36 10.74 -22.45 -10.74
N SER A 37 11.59 -21.44 -10.62
CA SER A 37 12.42 -21.00 -11.74
C SER A 37 13.27 -22.19 -12.20
N GLN A 38 12.86 -22.83 -13.29
CA GLN A 38 13.72 -23.80 -13.95
C GLN A 38 14.90 -23.01 -14.51
N SER A 39 16.01 -23.04 -13.77
CA SER A 39 17.29 -22.59 -14.28
C SER A 39 17.68 -23.50 -15.43
N SER A 40 17.52 -23.02 -16.66
CA SER A 40 18.15 -23.65 -17.81
C SER A 40 19.67 -23.58 -17.60
N SER A 41 20.26 -24.74 -17.35
CA SER A 41 21.70 -24.92 -17.31
C SER A 41 22.24 -24.72 -18.72
N SER A 42 22.67 -23.52 -19.05
CA SER A 42 23.55 -23.27 -20.18
C SER A 42 24.70 -22.38 -19.72
N ASP A 43 25.89 -22.89 -19.85
CA ASP A 43 27.24 -22.29 -19.72
C ASP A 43 27.43 -21.27 -18.58
N LYS A 44 27.88 -21.75 -17.44
CA LYS A 44 28.46 -20.96 -16.35
C LYS A 44 29.78 -20.30 -16.80
N SER A 45 29.69 -19.26 -17.62
CA SER A 45 30.76 -18.28 -17.70
C SER A 45 30.64 -17.37 -16.47
N ILE A 46 31.54 -17.49 -15.56
CA ILE A 46 32.09 -16.66 -14.47
C ILE A 46 31.48 -15.23 -14.28
N VAL A 47 30.27 -14.99 -14.62
CA VAL A 47 29.50 -13.81 -14.22
C VAL A 47 28.83 -14.18 -12.90
N ASN A 48 29.28 -13.54 -11.82
CA ASN A 48 28.67 -13.71 -10.51
C ASN A 48 27.24 -13.16 -10.59
N GLU A 49 26.27 -14.01 -10.96
CA GLU A 49 24.87 -13.68 -11.28
C GLU A 49 24.13 -13.01 -10.11
N THR A 50 24.70 -13.11 -8.91
CA THR A 50 24.11 -12.59 -7.66
C THR A 50 24.59 -11.19 -7.25
N LYS A 51 25.37 -10.50 -8.08
CA LYS A 51 25.99 -9.21 -7.67
C LYS A 51 24.97 -8.13 -7.27
N TYR A 52 23.77 -8.13 -7.87
CA TYR A 52 22.75 -7.10 -7.71
C TYR A 52 21.55 -7.57 -6.92
N ALA A 53 21.27 -8.88 -6.91
CA ALA A 53 20.18 -9.46 -6.13
C ALA A 53 20.51 -9.53 -4.64
N LEU A 54 19.47 -9.58 -3.82
CA LEU A 54 19.54 -9.92 -2.41
C LEU A 54 19.14 -11.39 -2.24
N GLU A 55 20.06 -12.25 -1.84
CA GLU A 55 19.78 -13.66 -1.57
C GLU A 55 18.89 -13.83 -0.33
N ASP A 56 19.12 -12.98 0.68
CA ASP A 56 18.41 -12.98 1.95
C ASP A 56 18.20 -11.54 2.45
N THR A 57 16.97 -11.22 2.83
CA THR A 57 16.60 -9.92 3.39
C THR A 57 16.65 -9.86 4.90
N THR A 58 16.87 -11.01 5.57
CA THR A 58 16.93 -11.10 7.03
C THR A 58 18.08 -10.27 7.59
N GLY A 59 17.79 -9.45 8.59
CA GLY A 59 18.81 -8.61 9.24
C GLY A 59 19.23 -7.38 8.45
N ILE A 60 18.58 -7.07 7.31
CA ILE A 60 18.75 -5.78 6.65
C ILE A 60 18.17 -4.70 7.55
N THR A 61 18.95 -3.66 7.81
CA THR A 61 18.58 -2.56 8.72
C THR A 61 18.46 -1.21 8.02
N LYS A 62 19.11 -1.06 6.85
CA LYS A 62 19.08 0.18 6.09
C LYS A 62 19.24 -0.06 4.59
N LEU A 63 18.53 0.74 3.81
CA LEU A 63 18.61 0.81 2.36
C LEU A 63 18.71 2.28 1.94
N VAL A 64 19.59 2.60 1.03
CA VAL A 64 19.70 3.93 0.40
C VAL A 64 19.40 3.78 -1.07
N LEU A 65 18.44 4.55 -1.57
CA LEU A 65 17.99 4.56 -2.96
C LEU A 65 18.01 6.02 -3.45
N GLY A 66 19.06 6.37 -4.20
CA GLY A 66 19.31 7.74 -4.58
C GLY A 66 19.48 8.66 -3.35
N GLU A 67 18.57 9.62 -3.21
CA GLU A 67 18.56 10.55 -2.08
C GLU A 67 17.74 10.03 -0.87
N GLN A 68 17.01 8.93 -1.04
CA GLN A 68 16.11 8.42 -0.01
C GLN A 68 16.79 7.36 0.84
N THR A 69 16.54 7.42 2.13
CA THR A 69 17.02 6.42 3.10
C THR A 69 15.84 5.72 3.76
N LEU A 70 15.79 4.41 3.63
CA LEU A 70 14.89 3.54 4.37
C LEU A 70 15.69 2.91 5.51
N SER A 71 15.20 3.02 6.74
CA SER A 71 15.85 2.43 7.91
C SER A 71 14.84 1.76 8.82
N GLN A 72 15.24 0.66 9.42
CA GLN A 72 14.45 -0.03 10.44
C GLN A 72 14.27 0.89 11.67
N SER A 73 13.06 0.94 12.22
CA SER A 73 12.78 1.72 13.43
C SER A 73 13.54 1.13 14.64
N LYS A 74 14.09 2.00 15.46
CA LYS A 74 14.78 1.60 16.70
C LYS A 74 13.81 1.15 17.82
N THR A 75 12.57 1.60 17.75
CA THR A 75 11.53 1.29 18.74
C THR A 75 10.69 0.09 18.36
N ASN A 76 10.53 -0.17 17.06
CA ASN A 76 9.77 -1.29 16.54
C ASN A 76 10.48 -1.85 15.30
N SER A 77 11.17 -2.98 15.44
CA SER A 77 11.96 -3.59 14.37
C SER A 77 11.14 -4.08 13.16
N SER A 78 9.82 -4.15 13.27
CA SER A 78 8.96 -4.45 12.12
C SER A 78 8.64 -3.23 11.26
N GLU A 79 8.83 -2.01 11.79
CA GLU A 79 8.55 -0.77 11.08
C GLU A 79 9.79 -0.25 10.34
N TRP A 80 9.54 0.28 9.15
CA TRP A 80 10.55 0.99 8.35
C TRP A 80 10.24 2.48 8.29
N LEU A 81 11.27 3.30 8.41
CA LEU A 81 11.19 4.74 8.36
C LEU A 81 11.82 5.26 7.06
N MET A 82 11.15 6.16 6.37
CA MET A 82 11.69 6.93 5.26
C MET A 82 12.32 8.21 5.79
N ASN A 83 13.62 8.40 5.57
CA ASN A 83 14.41 9.58 5.97
C ASN A 83 14.29 9.92 7.47
N ASN A 84 13.95 8.96 8.31
CA ASN A 84 13.57 9.11 9.73
C ASN A 84 12.39 10.07 9.97
N GLU A 85 11.57 10.36 8.96
CA GLU A 85 10.45 11.30 9.05
C GLU A 85 9.11 10.61 9.27
N PHE A 86 8.86 9.50 8.56
CA PHE A 86 7.56 8.81 8.62
C PHE A 86 7.69 7.31 8.41
N VAL A 87 6.68 6.57 8.89
CA VAL A 87 6.56 5.12 8.70
C VAL A 87 6.21 4.82 7.25
N VAL A 88 6.89 3.82 6.70
CA VAL A 88 6.67 3.32 5.34
C VAL A 88 5.59 2.24 5.35
N ASP A 89 4.78 2.21 4.30
CA ASP A 89 3.78 1.15 4.08
C ASP A 89 4.48 -0.21 3.99
N GLU A 90 4.05 -1.17 4.82
CA GLU A 90 4.65 -2.50 4.92
C GLU A 90 4.59 -3.27 3.60
N GLU A 91 3.51 -3.11 2.83
CA GLU A 91 3.34 -3.77 1.53
C GLU A 91 4.35 -3.24 0.50
N MET A 92 4.68 -1.95 0.56
CA MET A 92 5.69 -1.35 -0.31
C MET A 92 7.08 -1.91 -0.01
N ILE A 93 7.44 -2.04 1.27
CA ILE A 93 8.71 -2.65 1.69
C ILE A 93 8.76 -4.13 1.28
N ALA A 94 7.70 -4.90 1.54
CA ALA A 94 7.64 -6.31 1.16
C ALA A 94 7.77 -6.49 -0.36
N SER A 95 7.13 -5.64 -1.15
CA SER A 95 7.24 -5.63 -2.61
C SER A 95 8.65 -5.31 -3.07
N LEU A 96 9.30 -4.32 -2.46
CA LEU A 96 10.69 -3.98 -2.78
C LEU A 96 11.64 -5.15 -2.52
N TRP A 97 11.51 -5.84 -1.38
CA TRP A 97 12.32 -7.02 -1.08
C TRP A 97 12.11 -8.14 -2.10
N ALA A 98 10.85 -8.45 -2.42
CA ALA A 98 10.51 -9.47 -3.42
C ALA A 98 11.12 -9.17 -4.79
N ILE A 99 11.18 -7.91 -5.18
CA ILE A 99 11.79 -7.45 -6.42
C ILE A 99 13.31 -7.56 -6.36
N MET A 100 13.93 -7.03 -5.29
CA MET A 100 15.40 -7.05 -5.15
C MET A 100 15.98 -8.46 -5.05
N GLN A 101 15.22 -9.44 -4.59
CA GLN A 101 15.61 -10.85 -4.58
C GLN A 101 15.62 -11.51 -5.97
N ARG A 102 14.93 -10.91 -6.96
CA ARG A 102 14.73 -11.51 -8.29
C ARG A 102 15.52 -10.85 -9.41
N ILE A 103 16.37 -9.89 -9.08
CA ILE A 103 17.22 -9.23 -10.07
C ILE A 103 18.24 -10.23 -10.61
N GLU A 104 18.26 -10.42 -11.92
CA GLU A 104 19.23 -11.27 -12.61
C GLU A 104 20.07 -10.45 -13.59
N VAL A 105 21.30 -10.89 -13.79
CA VAL A 105 22.20 -10.34 -14.81
C VAL A 105 21.89 -11.01 -16.14
N LYS A 106 21.58 -10.21 -17.17
CA LYS A 106 21.30 -10.71 -18.51
C LYS A 106 22.58 -10.91 -19.33
N LYS A 107 23.40 -9.86 -19.42
CA LYS A 107 24.66 -9.88 -20.18
C LYS A 107 25.53 -8.67 -19.81
N PRO A 108 26.85 -8.73 -20.01
CA PRO A 108 27.69 -7.55 -19.98
C PRO A 108 27.31 -6.59 -21.11
N VAL A 109 27.54 -5.30 -20.90
CA VAL A 109 27.34 -4.27 -21.94
C VAL A 109 28.42 -4.41 -23.00
N SER A 110 28.04 -4.35 -24.30
CA SER A 110 28.98 -4.38 -25.40
C SER A 110 29.83 -3.10 -25.43
N GLU A 111 31.10 -3.21 -25.87
CA GLU A 111 31.98 -2.06 -25.98
C GLU A 111 31.42 -0.95 -26.91
N SER A 112 30.57 -1.31 -27.90
CA SER A 112 30.00 -0.36 -28.85
C SER A 112 29.02 0.66 -28.23
N ILE A 113 28.38 0.33 -27.10
CA ILE A 113 27.40 1.22 -26.42
C ILE A 113 27.84 1.56 -24.98
N LYS A 114 29.03 1.08 -24.57
CA LYS A 114 29.47 1.19 -23.18
C LYS A 114 29.57 2.64 -22.68
N ASP A 115 30.15 3.52 -23.51
CA ASP A 115 30.28 4.93 -23.16
C ASP A 115 28.91 5.63 -23.04
N GLU A 116 27.96 5.27 -23.87
CA GLU A 116 26.58 5.80 -23.80
C GLU A 116 25.86 5.34 -22.54
N VAL A 117 26.02 4.06 -22.18
CA VAL A 117 25.48 3.50 -20.93
C VAL A 117 26.15 4.15 -19.72
N ILE A 118 27.48 4.33 -19.73
CA ILE A 118 28.21 5.04 -18.65
C ILE A 118 27.69 6.47 -18.52
N ASN A 119 27.46 7.15 -19.61
CA ASN A 119 26.88 8.50 -19.61
C ASN A 119 25.46 8.51 -19.01
N SER A 120 24.67 7.46 -19.26
CA SER A 120 23.35 7.32 -18.66
C SER A 120 23.40 7.15 -17.13
N PHE A 121 24.41 6.48 -16.58
CA PHE A 121 24.64 6.44 -15.13
C PHE A 121 24.95 7.82 -14.53
N LEU A 122 25.58 8.70 -15.27
CA LEU A 122 25.85 10.07 -14.82
C LEU A 122 24.56 10.93 -14.85
N LEU A 123 23.72 10.74 -15.85
CA LEU A 123 22.53 11.57 -16.09
C LEU A 123 21.32 11.14 -15.26
N ASN A 124 21.06 9.84 -15.13
CA ASN A 124 19.83 9.31 -14.52
C ASN A 124 20.08 8.13 -13.58
N GLY A 125 21.32 7.90 -13.18
CA GLY A 125 21.69 6.77 -12.31
C GLY A 125 21.20 6.97 -10.88
N ILE A 126 20.65 5.89 -10.29
CA ILE A 126 20.23 5.82 -8.89
C ILE A 126 21.21 4.97 -8.12
N ASP A 127 21.77 5.51 -7.05
CA ASP A 127 22.62 4.76 -6.12
C ASP A 127 21.74 3.79 -5.29
N VAL A 128 22.19 2.53 -5.19
CA VAL A 128 21.54 1.48 -4.40
C VAL A 128 22.55 0.95 -3.39
N GLN A 129 22.28 1.15 -2.10
CA GLN A 129 23.14 0.66 -1.02
C GLN A 129 22.30 -0.10 -0.01
N VAL A 130 22.73 -1.28 0.38
CA VAL A 130 22.04 -2.15 1.34
C VAL A 130 22.96 -2.48 2.51
N PHE A 131 22.42 -2.40 3.73
CA PHE A 131 23.19 -2.60 4.95
C PHE A 131 22.53 -3.63 5.88
N LYS A 132 23.37 -4.50 6.47
CA LYS A 132 23.03 -5.33 7.65
C LYS A 132 23.81 -4.76 8.85
N GLY A 133 23.13 -4.06 9.75
CA GLY A 133 23.82 -3.23 10.76
C GLY A 133 24.67 -2.16 10.08
N ASP A 134 25.95 -2.09 10.45
CA ASP A 134 26.92 -1.17 9.86
C ASP A 134 27.62 -1.74 8.61
N ASN A 135 27.38 -3.01 8.28
CA ASN A 135 28.03 -3.66 7.16
C ASN A 135 27.27 -3.41 5.85
N GLN A 136 27.92 -2.78 4.88
CA GLN A 136 27.37 -2.57 3.54
C GLN A 136 27.51 -3.86 2.71
N ILE A 137 26.39 -4.52 2.42
CA ILE A 137 26.35 -5.79 1.70
C ILE A 137 26.13 -5.64 0.19
N ARG A 138 25.58 -4.51 -0.26
CA ARG A 138 25.39 -4.15 -1.68
C ARG A 138 25.68 -2.67 -1.88
N ASN A 139 26.35 -2.35 -2.98
CA ASN A 139 26.68 -0.98 -3.38
C ASN A 139 26.83 -0.89 -4.90
N TYR A 140 25.80 -0.44 -5.58
CA TYR A 140 25.77 -0.35 -7.04
C TYR A 140 24.91 0.83 -7.50
N LYS A 141 25.03 1.18 -8.77
CA LYS A 141 24.13 2.12 -9.46
C LYS A 141 23.23 1.39 -10.44
N VAL A 142 22.05 1.94 -10.66
CA VAL A 142 21.09 1.48 -11.68
C VAL A 142 20.73 2.65 -12.58
N CYS A 143 20.73 2.44 -13.90
CA CYS A 143 20.26 3.44 -14.87
C CYS A 143 19.39 2.80 -15.95
N THR A 144 18.73 3.64 -16.74
CA THR A 144 18.03 3.21 -17.96
C THR A 144 18.72 3.84 -19.18
N HIS A 145 18.94 3.04 -20.21
CA HIS A 145 19.39 3.47 -21.54
C HIS A 145 18.60 2.69 -22.60
N GLU A 146 18.00 3.39 -23.57
CA GLU A 146 17.18 2.80 -24.66
C GLU A 146 16.14 1.77 -24.20
N GLY A 147 15.50 2.02 -23.04
CA GLY A 147 14.45 1.14 -22.50
C GLY A 147 14.95 -0.12 -21.76
N GLU A 148 16.25 -0.41 -21.79
CA GLU A 148 16.87 -1.46 -20.97
C GLU A 148 17.41 -0.87 -19.64
N THR A 149 17.40 -1.70 -18.58
CA THR A 149 17.96 -1.34 -17.28
C THR A 149 19.36 -1.92 -17.14
N TYR A 150 20.27 -1.09 -16.68
CA TYR A 150 21.67 -1.45 -16.45
C TYR A 150 22.04 -1.24 -14.99
N ALA A 151 22.93 -2.09 -14.49
CA ALA A 151 23.54 -1.94 -13.17
C ALA A 151 25.08 -1.99 -13.25
N MET A 152 25.72 -1.21 -12.40
CA MET A 152 27.17 -1.17 -12.29
C MET A 152 27.57 -1.06 -10.82
N GLN A 153 28.52 -1.89 -10.37
CA GLN A 153 29.09 -1.76 -9.02
C GLN A 153 29.71 -0.36 -8.87
N LYS A 154 29.60 0.24 -7.68
CA LYS A 154 30.08 1.61 -7.46
C LYS A 154 31.57 1.80 -7.80
N GLU A 155 32.38 0.79 -7.50
CA GLU A 155 33.82 0.80 -7.80
C GLU A 155 34.16 0.08 -9.12
N GLY A 156 33.10 -0.33 -9.86
CA GLY A 156 33.23 -1.08 -11.10
C GLY A 156 33.27 -0.17 -12.33
N THR A 157 33.89 -0.66 -13.39
CA THR A 157 33.94 0.00 -14.71
C THR A 157 33.18 -0.76 -15.77
N SER A 158 32.54 -1.89 -15.40
CA SER A 158 31.83 -2.78 -16.32
C SER A 158 30.34 -2.82 -15.96
N PRO A 159 29.50 -2.15 -16.74
CA PRO A 159 28.06 -2.24 -16.58
C PRO A 159 27.50 -3.55 -17.13
N TYR A 160 26.39 -3.99 -16.56
CA TYR A 160 25.63 -5.17 -16.97
C TYR A 160 24.18 -4.80 -17.21
N SER A 161 23.57 -5.37 -18.25
CA SER A 161 22.11 -5.35 -18.39
C SER A 161 21.52 -6.28 -17.34
N ILE A 162 20.51 -5.78 -16.60
CA ILE A 162 19.79 -6.53 -15.57
C ILE A 162 18.31 -6.62 -15.93
N TYR A 163 17.64 -7.67 -15.44
CA TYR A 163 16.23 -7.89 -15.64
C TYR A 163 15.63 -8.65 -14.45
N ILE A 164 14.31 -8.74 -14.43
CA ILE A 164 13.56 -9.60 -13.50
C ILE A 164 12.74 -10.56 -14.35
N PRO A 165 12.87 -11.89 -14.20
CA PRO A 165 12.09 -12.85 -14.94
C PRO A 165 10.59 -12.59 -14.82
N GLY A 166 9.90 -12.49 -15.97
CA GLY A 166 8.46 -12.23 -16.03
C GLY A 166 8.04 -10.78 -15.77
N TYR A 167 8.98 -9.85 -15.58
CA TYR A 167 8.71 -8.43 -15.39
C TYR A 167 9.18 -7.62 -16.60
N TYR A 168 8.27 -6.87 -17.23
CA TYR A 168 8.52 -6.18 -18.50
C TYR A 168 8.63 -4.65 -18.39
N LEU A 169 8.45 -4.11 -17.17
CA LEU A 169 8.61 -2.69 -16.91
C LEU A 169 10.08 -2.35 -16.59
N GLN A 170 10.42 -1.07 -16.60
CA GLN A 170 11.77 -0.61 -16.29
C GLN A 170 12.05 -0.81 -14.79
N ILE A 171 13.04 -1.64 -14.48
CA ILE A 171 13.43 -1.94 -13.08
C ILE A 171 13.98 -0.69 -12.39
N ARG A 172 14.63 0.22 -13.10
CA ARG A 172 15.16 1.47 -12.55
C ARG A 172 14.07 2.25 -11.79
N ASP A 173 12.84 2.28 -12.31
CA ASP A 173 11.76 3.06 -11.71
C ASP A 173 11.31 2.54 -10.35
N ILE A 174 11.62 1.28 -10.04
CA ILE A 174 11.37 0.69 -8.71
C ILE A 174 12.26 1.33 -7.64
N PHE A 175 13.45 1.79 -8.03
CA PHE A 175 14.40 2.47 -7.14
C PHE A 175 14.19 4.00 -7.10
N ASP A 176 13.34 4.55 -7.98
CA ASP A 176 13.01 5.98 -8.01
C ASP A 176 11.85 6.29 -7.06
N ILE A 177 12.15 6.22 -5.76
CA ILE A 177 11.15 6.35 -4.71
C ILE A 177 10.68 7.80 -4.57
N ARG A 178 9.38 7.99 -4.65
CA ARG A 178 8.71 9.23 -4.22
C ARG A 178 8.22 9.06 -2.79
N PRO A 179 8.82 9.74 -1.80
CA PRO A 179 8.57 9.49 -0.39
C PRO A 179 7.09 9.48 0.00
N TYR A 180 6.30 10.43 -0.52
CA TYR A 180 4.88 10.55 -0.18
C TYR A 180 4.02 9.37 -0.67
N GLU A 181 4.46 8.60 -1.68
CA GLU A 181 3.77 7.40 -2.18
C GLU A 181 4.02 6.20 -1.25
N TRP A 182 5.13 6.23 -0.53
CA TRP A 182 5.58 5.17 0.37
C TRP A 182 5.13 5.35 1.82
N GLN A 183 4.61 6.51 2.17
CA GLN A 183 4.14 6.80 3.53
C GLN A 183 2.96 5.89 3.88
N ASP A 184 3.02 5.22 5.03
CA ASP A 184 1.89 4.45 5.55
C ASP A 184 0.70 5.38 5.81
N ARG A 185 -0.44 5.04 5.23
CA ARG A 185 -1.70 5.79 5.33
C ARG A 185 -2.79 4.96 5.99
N THR A 186 -2.39 3.90 6.69
CA THR A 186 -3.33 3.03 7.40
C THR A 186 -3.99 3.81 8.55
N LEU A 187 -5.30 3.88 8.48
CA LEU A 187 -6.15 4.52 9.48
C LEU A 187 -6.62 3.50 10.51
N LEU A 188 -7.23 2.41 10.03
CA LEU A 188 -7.69 1.30 10.85
C LEU A 188 -7.27 -0.02 10.19
N ALA A 189 -6.92 -0.98 11.03
CA ALA A 189 -6.69 -2.35 10.59
C ALA A 189 -7.22 -3.30 11.66
N THR A 190 -8.13 -4.21 11.27
CA THR A 190 -8.67 -5.23 12.15
C THR A 190 -8.91 -6.53 11.40
N THR A 191 -9.03 -7.63 12.14
CA THR A 191 -9.42 -8.93 11.59
C THR A 191 -10.61 -9.46 12.38
N PRO A 192 -11.39 -10.43 11.86
CA PRO A 192 -12.48 -11.03 12.62
C PRO A 192 -12.05 -11.60 13.98
N ASN A 193 -10.79 -12.05 14.10
CA ASN A 193 -10.25 -12.62 15.34
C ASN A 193 -9.82 -11.55 16.34
N THR A 194 -9.46 -10.37 15.87
CA THR A 194 -8.93 -9.30 16.73
C THR A 194 -9.97 -8.21 17.04
N PHE A 195 -11.01 -8.10 16.21
CA PHE A 195 -12.11 -7.15 16.40
C PHE A 195 -12.85 -7.38 17.72
N ARG A 196 -13.15 -6.30 18.45
CA ARG A 196 -14.00 -6.29 19.64
C ARG A 196 -15.26 -5.48 19.42
N SER A 197 -15.12 -4.23 19.04
CA SER A 197 -16.25 -3.35 18.75
C SER A 197 -15.86 -2.20 17.83
N LEU A 198 -16.82 -1.70 17.08
CA LEU A 198 -16.76 -0.48 16.30
C LEU A 198 -17.92 0.41 16.74
N SER A 199 -17.61 1.56 17.33
CA SER A 199 -18.61 2.59 17.65
C SER A 199 -18.51 3.71 16.62
N VAL A 200 -19.67 4.12 16.11
CA VAL A 200 -19.83 5.25 15.20
C VAL A 200 -20.77 6.27 15.82
N SER A 201 -20.32 7.50 15.97
CA SER A 201 -21.11 8.58 16.50
C SER A 201 -21.19 9.74 15.51
N TYR A 202 -22.38 10.31 15.42
CA TYR A 202 -22.74 11.47 14.59
C TYR A 202 -23.05 12.65 15.51
N PRO A 203 -22.10 13.58 15.78
CA PRO A 203 -22.31 14.68 16.73
C PRO A 203 -23.52 15.57 16.41
N GLN A 204 -23.88 15.66 15.11
CA GLN A 204 -25.02 16.45 14.66
C GLN A 204 -26.35 15.67 14.62
N ASN A 205 -26.30 14.33 14.76
CA ASN A 205 -27.47 13.46 14.73
C ASN A 205 -27.26 12.23 15.61
N SER A 206 -27.25 12.43 16.91
CA SER A 206 -26.95 11.38 17.90
C SER A 206 -27.93 10.20 17.90
N THR A 207 -29.12 10.36 17.32
CA THR A 207 -30.09 9.26 17.19
C THR A 207 -29.62 8.17 16.25
N GLU A 208 -28.70 8.48 15.35
CA GLU A 208 -28.11 7.57 14.38
C GLU A 208 -26.76 6.94 14.85
N ASN A 209 -26.36 7.19 16.07
CA ASN A 209 -25.19 6.53 16.66
C ASN A 209 -25.42 5.03 16.77
N PHE A 210 -24.38 4.25 16.57
CA PHE A 210 -24.43 2.80 16.72
C PHE A 210 -23.10 2.21 17.16
N THR A 211 -23.18 1.02 17.74
CA THR A 211 -22.03 0.21 18.12
C THR A 211 -22.23 -1.22 17.63
N ILE A 212 -21.31 -1.70 16.80
CA ILE A 212 -21.21 -3.11 16.43
C ILE A 212 -20.20 -3.76 17.36
N GLU A 213 -20.58 -4.86 18.01
CA GLU A 213 -19.71 -5.62 18.90
C GLU A 213 -19.71 -7.11 18.56
N PHE A 214 -18.58 -7.75 18.81
CA PHE A 214 -18.45 -9.19 18.70
C PHE A 214 -18.82 -9.86 20.02
N THR A 215 -19.83 -10.73 20.00
CA THR A 215 -20.39 -11.40 21.18
C THR A 215 -19.78 -12.78 21.46
N GLY A 216 -18.61 -13.09 20.85
CA GLY A 216 -17.97 -14.41 20.95
C GLY A 216 -18.45 -15.43 19.89
N LYS A 217 -19.60 -15.19 19.27
CA LYS A 217 -20.19 -16.07 18.22
C LYS A 217 -20.59 -15.29 16.96
N THR A 218 -21.12 -14.09 17.12
CA THR A 218 -21.65 -13.28 16.03
C THR A 218 -21.46 -11.79 16.33
N PHE A 219 -21.62 -10.96 15.31
CA PHE A 219 -21.64 -9.52 15.45
C PHE A 219 -23.07 -9.06 15.74
N LYS A 220 -23.22 -8.10 16.65
CA LYS A 220 -24.50 -7.49 17.01
C LYS A 220 -24.38 -5.97 17.09
N MET A 221 -25.48 -5.28 16.82
CA MET A 221 -25.59 -3.85 17.04
C MET A 221 -26.32 -3.59 18.37
N LYS A 222 -25.74 -2.73 19.23
CA LYS A 222 -26.33 -2.44 20.56
C LYS A 222 -27.62 -1.69 20.47
N GLU A 223 -27.66 -0.67 19.63
CA GLU A 223 -28.73 0.31 19.54
C GLU A 223 -29.90 -0.14 18.62
N LEU A 224 -29.79 -1.33 18.00
CA LEU A 224 -30.79 -1.89 17.12
C LEU A 224 -30.93 -3.40 17.34
N ALA A 225 -31.94 -3.83 18.11
CA ALA A 225 -32.10 -5.23 18.51
C ALA A 225 -32.33 -6.18 17.32
N GLU A 226 -33.01 -5.70 16.27
CA GLU A 226 -33.27 -6.44 15.03
C GLU A 226 -32.48 -5.91 13.83
N ALA A 227 -31.19 -5.65 14.04
CA ALA A 227 -30.33 -5.27 12.95
C ALA A 227 -30.20 -6.41 11.92
N ASP A 228 -30.12 -6.03 10.65
CA ASP A 228 -29.80 -6.96 9.57
C ASP A 228 -28.34 -7.39 9.68
N THR A 229 -28.15 -8.64 10.09
CA THR A 229 -26.84 -9.21 10.31
C THR A 229 -26.01 -9.27 9.02
N ASN A 230 -26.65 -9.49 7.86
CA ASN A 230 -25.94 -9.52 6.57
C ASN A 230 -25.32 -8.16 6.27
N LYS A 231 -26.04 -7.07 6.50
CA LYS A 231 -25.52 -5.71 6.32
C LYS A 231 -24.34 -5.42 7.25
N ILE A 232 -24.32 -5.98 8.47
CA ILE A 232 -23.18 -5.88 9.38
C ILE A 232 -21.96 -6.64 8.80
N TYR A 233 -22.17 -7.89 8.32
CA TYR A 233 -21.10 -8.68 7.73
C TYR A 233 -20.55 -8.07 6.43
N GLU A 234 -21.36 -7.36 5.65
CA GLU A 234 -20.92 -6.62 4.47
C GLU A 234 -20.15 -5.33 4.81
N TYR A 235 -20.44 -4.74 5.96
CA TYR A 235 -19.85 -3.48 6.40
C TYR A 235 -18.46 -3.63 7.04
N LEU A 236 -18.28 -4.64 7.90
CA LEU A 236 -17.06 -4.81 8.69
C LEU A 236 -15.79 -5.00 7.86
N PRO A 237 -15.80 -5.67 6.70
CA PRO A 237 -14.59 -5.83 5.87
C PRO A 237 -13.91 -4.53 5.45
N TYR A 238 -14.65 -3.42 5.36
CA TYR A 238 -14.05 -2.11 5.03
C TYR A 238 -13.10 -1.57 6.10
N PHE A 239 -13.11 -2.13 7.30
CA PHE A 239 -12.23 -1.79 8.41
C PHE A 239 -11.04 -2.75 8.57
N SER A 240 -10.94 -3.78 7.72
CA SER A 240 -9.84 -4.75 7.79
C SER A 240 -8.49 -4.09 7.46
N GLN A 241 -8.48 -3.15 6.52
CA GLN A 241 -7.33 -2.36 6.13
C GLN A 241 -7.79 -1.04 5.51
N MET A 242 -8.30 -0.14 6.36
CA MET A 242 -8.75 1.18 5.91
C MET A 242 -7.56 2.11 5.76
N LYS A 243 -7.37 2.66 4.56
CA LYS A 243 -6.29 3.62 4.25
C LYS A 243 -6.85 4.98 3.83
N GLY A 244 -6.14 6.05 4.18
CA GLY A 244 -6.34 7.38 3.59
C GLY A 244 -5.73 7.48 2.19
N GLU A 245 -6.11 8.50 1.43
CA GLU A 245 -5.54 8.72 0.09
C GLU A 245 -4.20 9.45 0.15
N GLN A 246 -4.13 10.52 0.94
CA GLN A 246 -2.96 11.39 1.01
C GLN A 246 -2.95 12.20 2.30
N TYR A 247 -1.78 12.38 2.90
CA TYR A 247 -1.59 13.33 4.00
C TYR A 247 -1.74 14.78 3.51
N VAL A 248 -2.48 15.58 4.26
CA VAL A 248 -2.71 16.99 3.97
C VAL A 248 -1.78 17.83 4.84
N LYS A 249 -0.70 18.32 4.23
CA LYS A 249 0.27 19.22 4.90
C LYS A 249 -0.26 20.67 4.85
N ASN A 250 -1.32 20.96 5.60
CA ASN A 250 -1.92 22.29 5.69
C ASN A 250 -2.48 22.53 7.10
N ASP A 251 -1.65 23.07 7.97
CA ASP A 251 -2.00 23.29 9.37
C ASP A 251 -3.21 24.23 9.52
N ASN A 252 -3.33 25.27 8.70
CA ASN A 252 -4.47 26.19 8.72
C ASN A 252 -5.79 25.46 8.40
N LEU A 253 -5.78 24.53 7.45
CA LEU A 253 -6.97 23.72 7.14
C LEU A 253 -7.30 22.80 8.29
N GLN A 254 -6.31 22.12 8.84
CA GLN A 254 -6.49 21.21 9.97
C GLN A 254 -7.04 21.97 11.18
N ASP A 255 -6.49 23.11 11.54
CA ASP A 255 -6.98 23.95 12.64
C ASP A 255 -8.38 24.48 12.40
N SER A 256 -8.72 24.79 11.15
CA SER A 256 -10.07 25.21 10.79
C SER A 256 -11.07 24.08 10.93
N LEU A 257 -10.72 22.85 10.51
CA LEU A 257 -11.58 21.67 10.62
C LEU A 257 -11.79 21.27 12.09
N LYS A 258 -10.76 21.33 12.94
CA LYS A 258 -10.87 21.04 14.37
C LYS A 258 -11.82 21.96 15.14
N LYS A 259 -12.11 23.14 14.60
CA LYS A 259 -13.11 24.05 15.20
C LYS A 259 -14.55 23.71 14.84
N LEU A 260 -14.74 22.79 13.88
CA LEU A 260 -16.06 22.32 13.45
C LEU A 260 -16.38 20.99 14.14
N PRO A 261 -17.65 20.69 14.40
CA PRO A 261 -18.02 19.35 14.82
C PRO A 261 -17.71 18.38 13.67
N PRO A 262 -17.09 17.23 13.94
CA PRO A 262 -16.86 16.23 12.91
C PRO A 262 -18.20 15.70 12.36
N THR A 263 -18.21 15.30 11.10
CA THR A 263 -19.32 14.65 10.42
C THR A 263 -19.65 13.32 11.11
N ALA A 264 -18.62 12.54 11.44
CA ALA A 264 -18.73 11.28 12.17
C ALA A 264 -17.44 11.01 12.94
N ILE A 265 -17.54 10.27 14.03
CA ILE A 265 -16.42 9.79 14.83
C ILE A 265 -16.49 8.26 14.88
N PHE A 266 -15.44 7.60 14.44
CA PHE A 266 -15.28 6.16 14.52
C PHE A 266 -14.32 5.82 15.65
N SER A 267 -14.66 4.79 16.42
CA SER A 267 -13.82 4.27 17.49
C SER A 267 -13.77 2.76 17.38
N LEU A 268 -12.64 2.23 16.90
CA LEU A 268 -12.39 0.79 16.77
C LEU A 268 -11.65 0.28 18.01
N ASN A 269 -12.24 -0.71 18.66
CA ASN A 269 -11.60 -1.47 19.73
C ASN A 269 -11.14 -2.81 19.16
N ASP A 270 -9.83 -3.04 19.15
CA ASP A 270 -9.15 -4.25 18.65
C ASP A 270 -8.24 -4.79 19.76
N ILE A 271 -8.13 -6.12 19.90
CA ILE A 271 -7.33 -6.73 20.99
C ILE A 271 -5.83 -6.41 20.92
N ARG A 272 -5.34 -5.97 19.75
CA ARG A 272 -3.92 -5.60 19.55
C ARG A 272 -3.60 -4.18 20.01
N SER A 273 -4.62 -3.39 20.33
CA SER A 273 -4.47 -2.00 20.77
C SER A 273 -4.96 -1.85 22.20
N GLU A 274 -4.16 -1.24 23.07
CA GLU A 274 -4.54 -0.96 24.45
C GLU A 274 -5.69 0.06 24.52
N GLU A 275 -5.64 1.06 23.64
CA GLU A 275 -6.66 2.11 23.53
C GLU A 275 -7.44 2.00 22.21
N PRO A 276 -8.73 2.37 22.19
CA PRO A 276 -9.51 2.41 20.97
C PRO A 276 -8.91 3.37 19.93
N GLN A 277 -8.80 2.92 18.71
CA GLN A 277 -8.34 3.75 17.59
C GLN A 277 -9.47 4.68 17.14
N LYS A 278 -9.25 5.99 17.25
CA LYS A 278 -10.25 7.01 16.96
C LYS A 278 -9.95 7.72 15.64
N LEU A 279 -10.98 7.81 14.78
CA LEU A 279 -10.97 8.61 13.56
C LEU A 279 -12.06 9.70 13.64
N GLU A 280 -11.73 10.92 13.26
CA GLU A 280 -12.70 11.99 13.12
C GLU A 280 -12.85 12.37 11.65
N PHE A 281 -14.05 12.17 11.11
CA PHE A 281 -14.36 12.51 9.73
C PHE A 281 -14.89 13.93 9.63
N TYR A 282 -14.41 14.67 8.65
CA TYR A 282 -14.85 16.01 8.32
C TYR A 282 -15.22 16.10 6.84
N THR A 283 -16.27 16.83 6.54
CA THR A 283 -16.67 17.14 5.16
C THR A 283 -16.50 18.63 4.91
N ALA A 284 -15.67 18.99 3.95
CA ALA A 284 -15.43 20.39 3.60
C ALA A 284 -15.22 20.53 2.08
N ARG A 285 -15.89 21.50 1.46
CA ARG A 285 -15.74 21.82 0.02
C ARG A 285 -15.92 20.60 -0.89
N GLY A 286 -16.87 19.71 -0.56
CA GLY A 286 -17.15 18.49 -1.33
C GLY A 286 -16.08 17.40 -1.22
N LYS A 287 -15.14 17.50 -0.28
CA LYS A 287 -14.11 16.51 0.01
C LYS A 287 -14.27 15.95 1.41
N TYR A 288 -13.82 14.73 1.60
CA TYR A 288 -13.77 14.06 2.89
C TYR A 288 -12.36 14.08 3.44
N PHE A 289 -12.25 14.41 4.72
CA PHE A 289 -10.99 14.42 5.45
C PHE A 289 -11.12 13.56 6.70
N VAL A 290 -10.03 12.92 7.09
CA VAL A 290 -9.94 12.13 8.31
C VAL A 290 -8.80 12.68 9.17
N LEU A 291 -9.10 13.02 10.39
CA LEU A 291 -8.11 13.30 11.42
C LEU A 291 -7.83 12.02 12.21
N PHE A 292 -6.58 11.56 12.14
CA PHE A 292 -6.08 10.38 12.84
C PHE A 292 -4.72 10.67 13.47
N LYS A 293 -4.55 10.37 14.75
CA LYS A 293 -3.30 10.62 15.50
C LYS A 293 -2.73 12.04 15.27
N ASN A 294 -3.60 13.03 15.26
CA ASN A 294 -3.28 14.44 15.00
C ASN A 294 -2.78 14.76 13.58
N GLN A 295 -2.92 13.84 12.63
CA GLN A 295 -2.59 14.03 11.23
C GLN A 295 -3.85 14.05 10.37
N LEU A 296 -3.93 14.97 9.42
CA LEU A 296 -5.06 15.10 8.50
C LEU A 296 -4.76 14.38 7.19
N LEU A 297 -5.69 13.51 6.78
CA LEU A 297 -5.63 12.79 5.51
C LEU A 297 -6.84 13.12 4.65
N LEU A 298 -6.64 13.18 3.34
CA LEU A 298 -7.72 13.12 2.36
C LEU A 298 -8.28 11.69 2.35
N PHE A 299 -9.61 11.56 2.21
CA PHE A 299 -10.27 10.28 2.20
C PHE A 299 -11.13 10.09 0.94
N SER A 300 -11.19 8.87 0.44
CA SER A 300 -11.94 8.51 -0.78
C SER A 300 -13.43 8.82 -0.65
N PRO A 301 -14.01 9.61 -1.58
CA PRO A 301 -15.46 9.85 -1.59
C PRO A 301 -16.28 8.55 -1.76
N GLN A 302 -15.76 7.59 -2.54
CA GLN A 302 -16.40 6.30 -2.76
C GLN A 302 -16.47 5.50 -1.45
N LEU A 303 -15.34 5.41 -0.72
CA LEU A 303 -15.30 4.74 0.58
C LEU A 303 -16.13 5.50 1.63
N ALA A 304 -16.10 6.83 1.62
CA ALA A 304 -16.91 7.64 2.52
C ALA A 304 -18.41 7.33 2.35
N GLY A 305 -18.88 7.21 1.11
CA GLY A 305 -20.28 6.82 0.81
C GLY A 305 -20.65 5.43 1.30
N ILE A 306 -19.67 4.54 1.50
CA ILE A 306 -19.90 3.18 1.99
C ILE A 306 -19.85 3.13 3.52
N ILE A 307 -18.89 3.82 4.15
CA ILE A 307 -18.62 3.67 5.58
C ILE A 307 -19.39 4.65 6.47
N LEU A 308 -19.81 5.81 5.94
CA LEU A 308 -20.61 6.79 6.69
C LEU A 308 -22.10 6.36 6.75
N ARG A 309 -22.33 5.09 7.11
CA ARG A 309 -23.68 4.55 7.34
C ARG A 309 -24.20 4.95 8.71
N THR A 310 -25.49 5.18 8.76
CA THR A 310 -26.25 5.48 9.98
C THR A 310 -26.82 4.20 10.59
N LYS A 311 -27.29 4.26 11.83
CA LYS A 311 -27.97 3.12 12.48
C LYS A 311 -29.14 2.60 11.64
N SER A 312 -29.94 3.51 11.07
CA SER A 312 -31.10 3.16 10.26
C SER A 312 -30.79 2.36 9.01
N ASP A 313 -29.58 2.49 8.43
CA ASP A 313 -29.16 1.71 7.27
C ASP A 313 -29.06 0.20 7.56
N PHE A 314 -28.92 -0.18 8.82
CA PHE A 314 -28.83 -1.57 9.27
C PHE A 314 -30.17 -2.19 9.64
N SER A 315 -31.27 -1.47 9.48
CA SER A 315 -32.60 -2.03 9.69
C SER A 315 -32.90 -3.11 8.65
N LYS A 316 -33.68 -4.14 9.08
CA LYS A 316 -34.24 -5.11 8.13
C LYS A 316 -35.15 -4.40 7.15
N SER A 317 -35.13 -4.81 5.88
CA SER A 317 -36.13 -4.35 4.90
C SER A 317 -37.51 -4.87 5.30
N GLU A 318 -38.52 -4.01 5.27
CA GLU A 318 -39.92 -4.41 5.57
C GLU A 318 -40.54 -5.37 4.52
N LEU A 319 -39.72 -5.90 3.59
CA LEU A 319 -40.12 -6.71 2.43
C LEU A 319 -39.50 -8.13 2.46
N GLU A 320 -39.47 -8.79 3.63
CA GLU A 320 -39.28 -10.24 3.72
C GLU A 320 -40.39 -10.89 4.56
#